data_f48fabb2c303b70ede29dd2d67069feb
#
_entry.id   f48fabb2c303b70ede29dd2d67069feb
#
_cell.length_a   1.000
_cell.length_b   1.000
_cell.length_c   1.000
_cell.angle_alpha   90.00
_cell.angle_beta   90.00
_cell.angle_gamma   90.00
#
_symmetry.space_group_name_H-M   'P 1'
#
loop_
_entity.id
_entity.type
_entity.pdbx_description
1 polymer ?
#
loop_
_entity_poly.entity_id
_entity_poly.type
_entity_poly.pdbx_seq_one_letter_code
_entity_poly.pdbx_strand_id
1 'polypeptide(L)' 'MQKKRFEQQGEKTMPMIRAEFLTGKTQEQKRELVEALTRETARVLGVREQSVWVVLQEVEPENWAVAGTPLSER' A
#
# COMPACT_ATOMS: atom_id res chain seq x y z
N MET A 1 -2.77 26.25 11.17
CA MET A 1 -2.66 26.70 9.93
C MET A 1 -2.42 25.66 8.92
N GLN A 2 -1.36 24.95 9.01
CA GLN A 2 -1.08 23.96 8.08
C GLN A 2 -2.03 22.82 8.11
N LYS A 3 -2.58 22.51 9.25
CA LYS A 3 -3.52 21.48 9.35
C LYS A 3 -4.75 21.72 8.55
N LYS A 4 -5.20 22.94 8.51
CA LYS A 4 -6.36 23.26 7.76
C LYS A 4 -6.15 23.03 6.32
N ARG A 5 -4.99 23.37 5.85
CA ARG A 5 -4.69 23.22 4.49
C ARG A 5 -4.68 21.77 4.09
N PHE A 6 -4.16 20.93 4.96
CA PHE A 6 -4.17 19.54 4.72
C PHE A 6 -5.57 19.00 4.60
N GLU A 7 -6.44 19.40 5.48
CA GLU A 7 -7.78 18.92 5.44
C GLU A 7 -8.48 19.27 4.17
N GLN A 8 -8.24 20.45 3.68
CA GLN A 8 -8.88 20.86 2.46
C GLN A 8 -8.34 20.11 1.29
N GLN A 9 -7.06 19.84 1.30
CA GLN A 9 -6.47 19.18 0.19
C GLN A 9 -6.65 17.70 0.23
N GLY A 10 -6.96 17.17 1.40
CA GLY A 10 -7.06 15.76 1.58
C GLY A 10 -8.00 15.10 0.59
N GLU A 11 -9.08 15.75 0.28
CA GLU A 11 -10.01 15.15 -0.61
C GLU A 11 -9.54 15.20 -2.03
N LYS A 12 -8.63 16.07 -2.34
CA LYS A 12 -8.13 16.17 -3.69
C LYS A 12 -6.90 15.34 -3.92
N THR A 13 -6.18 15.00 -2.88
CA THR A 13 -4.93 14.31 -3.09
C THR A 13 -5.10 12.85 -3.39
N MET A 14 -6.04 12.18 -2.76
CA MET A 14 -6.31 10.78 -3.05
C MET A 14 -5.03 9.97 -3.16
N PRO A 15 -4.32 9.78 -2.05
CA PRO A 15 -3.06 9.05 -2.09
C PRO A 15 -3.24 7.61 -2.53
N MET A 16 -2.25 7.09 -3.23
CA MET A 16 -2.26 5.72 -3.68
C MET A 16 -1.03 5.01 -3.13
N ILE A 17 -1.27 3.86 -2.50
CA ILE A 17 -0.20 3.05 -1.94
C ILE A 17 -0.12 1.77 -2.75
N ARG A 18 1.06 1.42 -3.19
CA ARG A 18 1.25 0.16 -3.89
C ARG A 18 2.24 -0.68 -3.11
N ALA A 19 1.83 -1.89 -2.74
CA ALA A 19 2.69 -2.78 -2.00
C ALA A 19 2.93 -4.04 -2.81
N GLU A 20 4.18 -4.41 -2.98
CA GLU A 20 4.51 -5.60 -3.74
C GLU A 20 5.15 -6.61 -2.81
N PHE A 21 4.75 -7.87 -2.93
CA PHE A 21 5.30 -8.91 -2.10
C PHE A 21 5.14 -10.25 -2.79
N LEU A 22 5.84 -11.24 -2.27
CA LEU A 22 5.79 -12.56 -2.88
C LEU A 22 4.45 -13.21 -2.65
N THR A 23 4.06 -14.07 -3.58
CA THR A 23 2.81 -14.81 -3.44
C THR A 23 2.86 -15.70 -2.21
N GLY A 24 1.71 -16.12 -1.77
CA GLY A 24 1.62 -17.05 -0.64
C GLY A 24 0.89 -16.52 0.56
N LYS A 25 0.46 -15.25 0.53
CA LYS A 25 -0.27 -14.72 1.67
C LYS A 25 -1.74 -15.08 1.56
N THR A 26 -2.38 -15.22 2.71
CA THR A 26 -3.79 -15.56 2.72
C THR A 26 -4.63 -14.34 2.39
N GLN A 27 -5.86 -14.60 2.02
CA GLN A 27 -6.80 -13.52 1.75
C GLN A 27 -6.98 -12.66 2.99
N GLU A 28 -7.01 -13.28 4.16
CA GLU A 28 -7.14 -12.55 5.39
C GLU A 28 -5.96 -11.63 5.66
N GLN A 29 -4.77 -12.13 5.42
CA GLN A 29 -3.59 -11.29 5.61
C GLN A 29 -3.61 -10.09 4.67
N LYS A 30 -4.03 -10.30 3.43
CA LYS A 30 -4.08 -9.22 2.48
C LYS A 30 -5.13 -8.19 2.87
N ARG A 31 -6.27 -8.65 3.39
CA ARG A 31 -7.30 -7.71 3.83
C ARG A 31 -6.81 -6.89 5.01
N GLU A 32 -6.14 -7.54 5.94
CA GLU A 32 -5.63 -6.85 7.11
C GLU A 32 -4.59 -5.82 6.69
N LEU A 33 -3.75 -6.16 5.73
CA LEU A 33 -2.74 -5.23 5.26
C LEU A 33 -3.37 -4.01 4.62
N VAL A 34 -4.38 -4.22 3.80
CA VAL A 34 -5.07 -3.11 3.16
C VAL A 34 -5.69 -2.18 4.20
N GLU A 35 -6.30 -2.76 5.22
CA GLU A 35 -6.92 -1.96 6.26
C GLU A 35 -5.90 -1.16 7.04
N ALA A 36 -4.78 -1.79 7.36
CA ALA A 36 -3.75 -1.11 8.12
C ALA A 36 -3.12 0.01 7.31
N LEU A 37 -2.83 -0.25 6.05
CA LEU A 37 -2.23 0.78 5.20
C LEU A 37 -3.18 1.95 5.01
N THR A 38 -4.45 1.67 4.84
CA THR A 38 -5.43 2.73 4.67
C THR A 38 -5.52 3.59 5.92
N ARG A 39 -5.62 2.95 7.07
CA ARG A 39 -5.78 3.66 8.32
C ARG A 39 -4.57 4.53 8.62
N GLU A 40 -3.37 3.97 8.49
CA GLU A 40 -2.17 4.73 8.79
C GLU A 40 -1.92 5.84 7.79
N THR A 41 -2.17 5.58 6.52
CA THR A 41 -1.98 6.62 5.52
C THR A 41 -2.92 7.79 5.78
N ALA A 42 -4.18 7.48 6.08
CA ALA A 42 -5.15 8.53 6.36
C ALA A 42 -4.73 9.34 7.58
N ARG A 43 -4.25 8.65 8.62
CA ARG A 43 -3.85 9.33 9.83
C ARG A 43 -2.67 10.26 9.61
N VAL A 44 -1.66 9.74 8.93
CA VAL A 44 -0.43 10.51 8.75
C VAL A 44 -0.60 11.67 7.79
N LEU A 45 -1.33 11.43 6.70
CA LEU A 45 -1.49 12.46 5.70
C LEU A 45 -2.65 13.41 5.99
N GLY A 46 -3.46 13.10 6.97
CA GLY A 46 -4.57 13.97 7.30
C GLY A 46 -5.69 13.95 6.28
N VAL A 47 -5.91 12.80 5.65
CA VAL A 47 -6.98 12.66 4.68
C VAL A 47 -7.98 11.64 5.20
N ARG A 48 -9.12 11.55 4.55
CA ARG A 48 -10.13 10.59 4.96
C ARG A 48 -9.80 9.24 4.35
N GLU A 49 -10.21 8.18 5.02
CA GLU A 49 -9.92 6.85 4.53
C GLU A 49 -10.55 6.61 3.16
N GLN A 50 -11.66 7.25 2.88
CA GLN A 50 -12.30 7.11 1.58
C GLN A 50 -11.44 7.61 0.45
N SER A 51 -10.45 8.43 0.75
CA SER A 51 -9.57 8.97 -0.27
C SER A 51 -8.35 8.10 -0.54
N VAL A 52 -8.12 7.10 0.29
CA VAL A 52 -6.89 6.32 0.21
C VAL A 52 -7.12 5.09 -0.68
N TRP A 53 -6.26 4.94 -1.66
CA TRP A 53 -6.31 3.79 -2.56
C TRP A 53 -5.13 2.89 -2.26
N VAL A 54 -5.38 1.59 -2.25
CA VAL A 54 -4.31 0.63 -1.98
C VAL A 54 -4.37 -0.46 -3.02
N VAL A 55 -3.23 -0.74 -3.63
CA VAL A 55 -3.11 -1.81 -4.61
C VAL A 55 -2.06 -2.78 -4.10
N LEU A 56 -2.42 -4.04 -4.04
CA LEU A 56 -1.48 -5.09 -3.66
C LEU A 56 -1.08 -5.85 -4.91
N GLN A 57 0.21 -6.04 -5.06
CA GLN A 57 0.74 -6.72 -6.23
C GLN A 57 1.52 -7.93 -5.77
N GLU A 58 0.99 -9.12 -6.02
CA GLU A 58 1.70 -10.34 -5.66
C GLU A 58 2.63 -10.71 -6.80
N VAL A 59 3.84 -11.13 -6.46
CA VAL A 59 4.86 -11.44 -7.45
C VAL A 59 5.34 -12.86 -7.22
N GLU A 60 5.37 -13.66 -8.28
CA GLU A 60 5.88 -15.02 -8.17
C GLU A 60 7.37 -14.99 -7.95
N PRO A 61 7.93 -15.92 -7.19
CA PRO A 61 9.37 -15.91 -6.94
C PRO A 61 10.21 -15.95 -8.21
N GLU A 62 9.70 -16.55 -9.25
CA GLU A 62 10.44 -16.60 -10.50
C GLU A 62 10.50 -15.25 -11.18
N ASN A 63 9.65 -14.32 -10.76
CA ASN A 63 9.62 -12.98 -11.35
C ASN A 63 10.22 -11.93 -10.45
N TRP A 64 10.87 -12.35 -9.38
CA TRP A 64 11.46 -11.42 -8.43
C TRP A 64 12.94 -11.78 -8.31
N ALA A 65 13.79 -10.95 -8.86
CA ALA A 65 15.21 -11.25 -8.89
C ALA A 65 16.02 -10.26 -8.08
N VAL A 66 17.07 -10.76 -7.45
CA VAL A 66 18.01 -9.93 -6.73
C VAL A 66 19.36 -10.22 -7.31
N ALA A 67 20.05 -9.17 -7.77
CA ALA A 67 21.37 -9.30 -8.37
C ALA A 67 21.36 -10.30 -9.52
N GLY A 68 20.27 -10.31 -10.27
CA GLY A 68 20.18 -11.16 -11.45
C GLY A 68 19.72 -12.58 -11.20
N THR A 69 19.43 -12.94 -9.95
CA THR A 69 19.01 -14.30 -9.64
C THR A 69 17.60 -14.31 -9.11
N PRO A 70 16.68 -14.99 -9.78
CA PRO A 70 15.31 -15.08 -9.28
C PRO A 70 15.25 -15.75 -7.92
N LEU A 71 14.32 -15.33 -7.10
CA LEU A 71 14.20 -15.91 -5.77
C LEU A 71 13.87 -17.39 -5.83
N SER A 72 13.22 -17.83 -6.89
CA SER A 72 12.89 -19.25 -7.02
C SER A 72 14.13 -20.11 -7.16
N GLU A 73 15.27 -19.50 -7.46
CA GLU A 73 16.51 -20.26 -7.62
C GLU A 73 17.49 -20.08 -6.48
N ARG A 74 17.05 -19.47 -5.39
CA ARG A 74 17.96 -19.22 -4.29
C ARG A 74 17.78 -20.18 -3.14
#